data_c58f583c0842ee4b4c6e417e15747380
#
_entry.id   c58f583c0842ee4b4c6e417e15747380
#
_cell.length_a   1.000
_cell.length_b   1.000
_cell.length_c   1.000
_cell.angle_alpha   90.00
_cell.angle_beta   90.00
_cell.angle_gamma   90.00
#
_symmetry.space_group_name_H-M   'P 1'
#
loop_
_entity.id
_entity.type
_entity.pdbx_description
1 polymer ?
#
loop_
_entity_poly.entity_id
_entity_poly.type
_entity_poly.pdbx_seq_one_letter_code
_entity_poly.pdbx_strand_id
1 'polypeptide(L)'
;LQERLNAEVVLTRTDDTFISLEERTALANEHQADVFVSIHANSSRIRSVSGVETYYLNFATTLDAQEVAARENVSTGRNIRELPDLVKSITKADKSAESRELANILQKRLYRSAQRLFPETKNRGVRTAPFVVLIGADMPSVLAEVGFVSNPRDEKLLKRVDSRKRLAEALYAGIEGYMKSLGSMEVQASNRAKGSAP
;
A
#
# COMPACT_ATOMS: atom_id res chain seq x y z
N LEU A 1 4.54 14.55 -4.50
CA LEU A 1 3.45 14.26 -5.44
C LEU A 1 2.88 15.55 -5.99
N GLN A 2 2.33 16.44 -5.18
CA GLN A 2 1.70 17.69 -5.63
C GLN A 2 2.60 18.49 -6.55
N GLU A 3 3.81 18.86 -6.11
CA GLU A 3 4.72 19.72 -6.87
C GLU A 3 5.33 19.05 -8.13
N ARG A 4 5.56 17.74 -8.09
CA ARG A 4 6.30 17.04 -9.15
C ARG A 4 5.42 16.32 -10.16
N LEU A 5 4.23 15.89 -9.76
CA LEU A 5 3.29 15.18 -10.64
C LEU A 5 2.05 16.00 -10.96
N ASN A 6 1.93 17.22 -10.39
CA ASN A 6 0.71 18.01 -10.45
C ASN A 6 -0.53 17.20 -10.03
N ALA A 7 -0.34 16.31 -9.05
CA ALA A 7 -1.38 15.44 -8.53
C ALA A 7 -2.02 16.07 -7.29
N GLU A 8 -3.33 15.96 -7.16
CA GLU A 8 -3.99 16.23 -5.89
C GLU A 8 -3.59 15.16 -4.87
N VAL A 9 -3.26 15.57 -3.65
CA VAL A 9 -2.90 14.65 -2.57
C VAL A 9 -3.80 14.92 -1.38
N VAL A 10 -4.66 13.95 -1.10
CA VAL A 10 -5.54 13.95 0.06
C VAL A 10 -4.90 13.12 1.16
N LEU A 11 -4.63 13.73 2.32
CA LEU A 11 -4.18 13.02 3.51
C LEU A 11 -5.39 12.67 4.36
N THR A 12 -5.52 11.41 4.74
CA THR A 12 -6.63 10.99 5.62
C THR A 12 -6.57 11.64 6.99
N ARG A 13 -5.37 12.04 7.45
CA ARG A 13 -5.15 12.84 8.65
C ARG A 13 -3.83 13.62 8.54
N THR A 14 -3.74 14.76 9.22
CA THR A 14 -2.55 15.62 9.24
C THR A 14 -1.91 15.74 10.63
N ASP A 15 -2.55 15.15 11.64
CA ASP A 15 -2.12 15.13 13.03
C ASP A 15 -2.38 13.75 13.67
N ASP A 16 -2.39 13.65 14.98
CA ASP A 16 -2.63 12.40 15.73
C ASP A 16 -4.13 12.14 16.02
N THR A 17 -5.03 12.82 15.33
CA THR A 17 -6.47 12.56 15.44
C THR A 17 -6.78 11.14 14.93
N PHE A 18 -7.55 10.40 15.71
CA PHE A 18 -8.02 9.08 15.30
C PHE A 18 -9.06 9.20 14.20
N ILE A 19 -8.84 8.49 13.09
CA ILE A 19 -9.80 8.27 12.01
C ILE A 19 -9.88 6.76 11.79
N SER A 20 -11.09 6.21 11.81
CA SER A 20 -11.29 4.76 11.64
C SER A 20 -10.76 4.28 10.29
N LEU A 21 -10.46 2.98 10.18
CA LEU A 21 -9.90 2.43 8.94
C LEU A 21 -10.90 2.54 7.80
N GLU A 22 -12.19 2.33 8.09
CA GLU A 22 -13.29 2.46 7.13
C GLU A 22 -13.47 3.91 6.65
N GLU A 23 -13.37 4.89 7.56
CA GLU A 23 -13.46 6.31 7.20
C GLU A 23 -12.32 6.75 6.28
N ARG A 24 -11.12 6.21 6.45
CA ARG A 24 -9.98 6.50 5.54
C ARG A 24 -10.26 6.02 4.11
N THR A 25 -10.83 4.85 3.97
CA THR A 25 -11.22 4.30 2.66
C THR A 25 -12.39 5.09 2.07
N ALA A 26 -13.39 5.43 2.89
CA ALA A 26 -14.52 6.24 2.47
C ALA A 26 -14.07 7.61 1.95
N LEU A 27 -13.12 8.26 2.63
CA LEU A 27 -12.54 9.54 2.20
C LEU A 27 -11.86 9.41 0.82
N ALA A 28 -11.10 8.32 0.60
CA ALA A 28 -10.47 8.09 -0.70
C ALA A 28 -11.50 7.90 -1.82
N ASN A 29 -12.60 7.18 -1.56
CA ASN A 29 -13.69 7.00 -2.52
C ASN A 29 -14.45 8.31 -2.79
N GLU A 30 -14.74 9.12 -1.75
CA GLU A 30 -15.39 10.42 -1.86
C GLU A 30 -14.61 11.38 -2.77
N HIS A 31 -13.29 11.39 -2.62
CA HIS A 31 -12.39 12.18 -3.47
C HIS A 31 -12.12 11.55 -4.84
N GLN A 32 -12.74 10.41 -5.16
CA GLN A 32 -12.51 9.68 -6.41
C GLN A 32 -11.00 9.50 -6.71
N ALA A 33 -10.23 9.14 -5.69
CA ALA A 33 -8.79 9.03 -5.81
C ALA A 33 -8.39 7.95 -6.82
N ASP A 34 -7.35 8.21 -7.63
CA ASP A 34 -6.82 7.25 -8.61
C ASP A 34 -6.00 6.14 -7.95
N VAL A 35 -5.45 6.40 -6.77
CA VAL A 35 -4.59 5.47 -6.02
C VAL A 35 -4.75 5.72 -4.52
N PHE A 36 -4.84 4.64 -3.74
CA PHE A 36 -4.82 4.70 -2.28
C PHE A 36 -3.58 3.98 -1.72
N VAL A 37 -2.77 4.69 -0.93
CA VAL A 37 -1.57 4.14 -0.30
C VAL A 37 -1.62 4.34 1.20
N SER A 38 -1.77 3.26 1.95
CA SER A 38 -1.64 3.24 3.41
C SER A 38 -0.17 2.99 3.78
N ILE A 39 0.42 3.83 4.65
CA ILE A 39 1.83 3.74 5.03
C ILE A 39 1.91 3.36 6.51
N HIS A 40 2.57 2.24 6.79
CA HIS A 40 2.69 1.66 8.12
C HIS A 40 4.14 1.35 8.50
N ALA A 41 4.38 1.23 9.78
CA ALA A 41 5.61 0.67 10.35
C ALA A 41 5.22 -0.57 11.16
N ASN A 42 5.55 -1.73 10.63
CA ASN A 42 5.15 -3.05 11.13
C ASN A 42 5.71 -3.36 12.53
N SER A 43 5.16 -4.36 13.16
CA SER A 43 5.66 -4.92 14.41
C SER A 43 5.67 -6.46 14.36
N SER A 44 6.58 -7.08 15.11
CA SER A 44 6.65 -8.54 15.27
C SER A 44 6.99 -8.89 16.70
N ARG A 45 6.46 -10.01 17.19
CA ARG A 45 6.88 -10.59 18.48
C ARG A 45 8.34 -11.04 18.44
N ILE A 46 8.85 -11.38 17.26
CA ILE A 46 10.24 -11.80 17.03
C ILE A 46 11.04 -10.57 16.65
N ARG A 47 11.84 -10.03 17.56
CA ARG A 47 12.61 -8.79 17.37
C ARG A 47 13.64 -8.82 16.24
N SER A 48 14.06 -10.00 15.78
CA SER A 48 14.96 -10.15 14.64
C SER A 48 14.27 -9.97 13.27
N VAL A 49 12.94 -9.97 13.23
CA VAL A 49 12.19 -9.71 12.00
C VAL A 49 12.38 -8.27 11.59
N SER A 50 12.78 -8.04 10.34
CA SER A 50 13.10 -6.71 9.78
C SER A 50 12.80 -6.66 8.29
N GLY A 51 12.88 -5.47 7.72
CA GLY A 51 12.78 -5.25 6.27
C GLY A 51 11.51 -4.52 5.85
N VAL A 52 11.21 -4.56 4.57
CA VAL A 52 10.08 -3.87 3.96
C VAL A 52 9.20 -4.85 3.20
N GLU A 53 7.91 -4.63 3.23
CA GLU A 53 6.91 -5.44 2.52
C GLU A 53 5.73 -4.57 2.07
N THR A 54 5.03 -4.99 1.02
CA THR A 54 3.87 -4.27 0.52
C THR A 54 2.72 -5.26 0.37
N TYR A 55 1.55 -4.86 0.85
CA TYR A 55 0.35 -5.66 0.80
C TYR A 55 -0.69 -5.08 -0.14
N TYR A 56 -1.46 -5.95 -0.78
CA TYR A 56 -2.73 -5.61 -1.39
C TYR A 56 -3.82 -6.54 -0.86
N LEU A 57 -5.07 -6.13 -1.04
CA LEU A 57 -6.22 -6.85 -0.46
C LEU A 57 -6.39 -8.21 -1.12
N ASN A 58 -6.40 -9.28 -0.31
CA ASN A 58 -6.89 -10.61 -0.66
C ASN A 58 -7.14 -11.42 0.60
N PHE A 59 -8.11 -12.35 0.55
CA PHE A 59 -8.42 -13.27 1.65
C PHE A 59 -7.58 -14.55 1.60
N ALA A 60 -7.10 -14.95 0.43
CA ALA A 60 -6.12 -16.02 0.29
C ALA A 60 -4.74 -15.50 0.72
N THR A 61 -4.28 -15.88 1.89
CA THR A 61 -3.09 -15.33 2.52
C THR A 61 -2.38 -16.35 3.42
N THR A 62 -1.15 -16.04 3.82
CA THR A 62 -0.36 -16.86 4.74
C THR A 62 -0.69 -16.52 6.21
N LEU A 63 -0.43 -17.44 7.14
CA LEU A 63 -0.72 -17.24 8.58
C LEU A 63 -0.01 -15.99 9.14
N ASP A 64 1.25 -15.76 8.78
CA ASP A 64 2.01 -14.60 9.25
C ASP A 64 1.47 -13.28 8.68
N ALA A 65 0.95 -13.27 7.44
CA ALA A 65 0.28 -12.09 6.87
C ALA A 65 -1.09 -11.85 7.53
N GLN A 66 -1.81 -12.91 7.92
CA GLN A 66 -3.04 -12.77 8.72
C GLN A 66 -2.76 -12.15 10.09
N GLU A 67 -1.65 -12.53 10.75
CA GLU A 67 -1.26 -11.93 12.01
C GLU A 67 -0.92 -10.43 11.88
N VAL A 68 -0.28 -10.01 10.79
CA VAL A 68 -0.03 -8.59 10.51
C VAL A 68 -1.36 -7.86 10.34
N ALA A 69 -2.25 -8.35 9.47
CA ALA A 69 -3.55 -7.74 9.26
C ALA A 69 -4.39 -7.70 10.56
N ALA A 70 -4.35 -8.74 11.38
CA ALA A 70 -5.06 -8.77 12.65
C ALA A 70 -4.59 -7.67 13.61
N ARG A 71 -3.29 -7.36 13.64
CA ARG A 71 -2.75 -6.25 14.46
C ARG A 71 -3.21 -4.88 13.96
N GLU A 72 -3.16 -4.66 12.66
CA GLU A 72 -3.58 -3.39 12.05
C GLU A 72 -5.09 -3.17 12.16
N ASN A 73 -5.87 -4.24 12.11
CA ASN A 73 -7.33 -4.19 12.21
C ASN A 73 -7.86 -4.06 13.66
N VAL A 74 -7.01 -4.14 14.68
CA VAL A 74 -7.44 -4.08 16.11
C VAL A 74 -8.30 -2.84 16.41
N SER A 75 -8.00 -1.72 15.78
CA SER A 75 -8.71 -0.46 16.00
C SER A 75 -10.18 -0.50 15.54
N THR A 76 -10.59 -1.47 14.72
CA THR A 76 -11.99 -1.59 14.27
C THR A 76 -12.89 -2.25 15.31
N GLY A 77 -12.31 -2.95 16.29
CA GLY A 77 -13.06 -3.75 17.26
C GLY A 77 -13.87 -4.91 16.64
N ARG A 78 -13.71 -5.18 15.35
CA ARG A 78 -14.46 -6.18 14.59
C ARG A 78 -13.55 -7.31 14.14
N ASN A 79 -14.08 -8.54 14.22
CA ASN A 79 -13.43 -9.69 13.61
C ASN A 79 -13.82 -9.74 12.13
N ILE A 80 -12.84 -9.82 11.22
CA ILE A 80 -13.06 -9.88 9.75
C ILE A 80 -14.01 -11.02 9.37
N ARG A 81 -14.04 -12.12 10.15
CA ARG A 81 -14.96 -13.23 9.93
C ARG A 81 -16.43 -12.88 10.14
N GLU A 82 -16.71 -11.75 10.80
CA GLU A 82 -18.06 -11.29 11.16
C GLU A 82 -18.60 -10.21 10.20
N LEU A 83 -17.88 -9.94 9.07
CA LEU A 83 -18.22 -8.90 8.12
C LEU A 83 -18.65 -9.47 6.75
N PRO A 84 -19.75 -10.27 6.65
CA PRO A 84 -20.19 -10.86 5.38
C PRO A 84 -20.51 -9.82 4.31
N ASP A 85 -21.00 -8.65 4.71
CA ASP A 85 -21.35 -7.55 3.79
C ASP A 85 -20.10 -6.82 3.26
N LEU A 86 -19.01 -6.81 4.02
CA LEU A 86 -17.72 -6.33 3.57
C LEU A 86 -17.12 -7.23 2.49
N VAL A 87 -17.32 -8.55 2.62
CA VAL A 87 -16.88 -9.53 1.60
C VAL A 87 -17.63 -9.32 0.28
N LYS A 88 -18.91 -8.94 0.34
CA LYS A 88 -19.70 -8.63 -0.86
C LYS A 88 -19.29 -7.33 -1.56
N SER A 89 -18.78 -6.34 -0.83
CA SER A 89 -18.31 -5.09 -1.43
C SER A 89 -17.05 -5.26 -2.26
N ILE A 90 -16.23 -6.28 -1.96
CA ILE A 90 -14.98 -6.59 -2.69
C ILE A 90 -15.26 -7.13 -4.10
N THR A 91 -16.40 -7.80 -4.31
CA THR A 91 -16.76 -8.35 -5.63
C THR A 91 -17.25 -7.26 -6.59
N LYS A 92 -17.53 -6.04 -6.13
CA LYS A 92 -18.10 -4.95 -6.93
C LYS A 92 -17.08 -4.15 -7.73
N ALA A 93 -15.84 -4.04 -7.25
CA ALA A 93 -14.75 -3.37 -7.95
C ALA A 93 -13.48 -4.20 -7.76
N ASP A 94 -13.30 -5.25 -8.59
CA ASP A 94 -12.08 -6.07 -8.50
C ASP A 94 -10.87 -5.29 -9.04
N LYS A 95 -10.25 -4.49 -8.17
CA LYS A 95 -8.99 -3.77 -8.41
C LYS A 95 -7.76 -4.58 -7.99
N SER A 96 -7.92 -5.89 -7.83
CA SER A 96 -6.85 -6.76 -7.33
C SER A 96 -5.64 -6.82 -8.27
N ALA A 97 -5.87 -6.82 -9.58
CA ALA A 97 -4.80 -6.87 -10.56
C ALA A 97 -3.99 -5.57 -10.57
N GLU A 98 -4.67 -4.42 -10.60
CA GLU A 98 -4.06 -3.09 -10.57
C GLU A 98 -3.36 -2.83 -9.21
N SER A 99 -3.98 -3.23 -8.10
CA SER A 99 -3.37 -3.15 -6.77
C SER A 99 -2.10 -4.00 -6.67
N ARG A 100 -2.10 -5.20 -7.25
CA ARG A 100 -0.92 -6.06 -7.33
C ARG A 100 0.21 -5.43 -8.16
N GLU A 101 -0.12 -4.80 -9.28
CA GLU A 101 0.87 -4.09 -10.11
C GLU A 101 1.48 -2.92 -9.33
N LEU A 102 0.64 -2.07 -8.74
CA LEU A 102 1.05 -0.97 -7.87
C LEU A 102 1.96 -1.47 -6.73
N ALA A 103 1.56 -2.56 -6.04
CA ALA A 103 2.33 -3.15 -4.95
C ALA A 103 3.72 -3.61 -5.41
N ASN A 104 3.83 -4.23 -6.59
CA ASN A 104 5.10 -4.69 -7.14
C ASN A 104 6.05 -3.52 -7.46
N ILE A 105 5.52 -2.44 -8.03
CA ILE A 105 6.31 -1.26 -8.37
C ILE A 105 6.77 -0.57 -7.08
N LEU A 106 5.88 -0.36 -6.12
CA LEU A 106 6.20 0.24 -4.82
C LEU A 106 7.22 -0.59 -4.05
N GLN A 107 7.01 -1.90 -3.92
CA GLN A 107 7.92 -2.80 -3.21
C GLN A 107 9.34 -2.74 -3.77
N LYS A 108 9.47 -2.75 -5.10
CA LYS A 108 10.78 -2.67 -5.76
C LYS A 108 11.51 -1.36 -5.45
N ARG A 109 10.79 -0.23 -5.43
CA ARG A 109 11.36 1.09 -5.11
C ARG A 109 11.70 1.21 -3.64
N LEU A 110 10.78 0.79 -2.79
CA LEU A 110 10.94 0.82 -1.33
C LEU A 110 12.13 -0.04 -0.89
N TYR A 111 12.21 -1.29 -1.35
CA TYR A 111 13.33 -2.17 -1.01
C TYR A 111 14.68 -1.60 -1.46
N ARG A 112 14.78 -1.10 -2.70
CA ARG A 112 16.04 -0.51 -3.19
C ARG A 112 16.49 0.69 -2.35
N SER A 113 15.55 1.52 -1.91
CA SER A 113 15.86 2.66 -1.05
C SER A 113 16.28 2.20 0.35
N ALA A 114 15.53 1.29 0.94
CA ALA A 114 15.82 0.73 2.26
C ALA A 114 17.18 0.01 2.29
N GLN A 115 17.52 -0.76 1.25
CA GLN A 115 18.80 -1.45 1.11
C GLN A 115 20.00 -0.48 1.02
N ARG A 116 19.82 0.69 0.38
CA ARG A 116 20.85 1.73 0.35
C ARG A 116 21.06 2.40 1.71
N LEU A 117 20.01 2.48 2.53
CA LEU A 117 20.09 2.98 3.89
C LEU A 117 20.71 1.95 4.83
N PHE A 118 20.41 0.68 4.60
CA PHE A 118 20.90 -0.44 5.37
C PHE A 118 21.01 -1.69 4.48
N PRO A 119 22.24 -2.11 4.10
CA PRO A 119 22.46 -3.20 3.14
C PRO A 119 21.85 -4.54 3.53
N GLU A 120 21.71 -4.81 4.83
CA GLU A 120 21.13 -6.06 5.34
C GLU A 120 19.60 -6.04 5.41
N THR A 121 18.94 -4.94 4.96
CA THR A 121 17.48 -4.87 4.90
C THR A 121 16.91 -6.03 4.11
N LYS A 122 15.89 -6.68 4.65
CA LYS A 122 15.23 -7.81 3.99
C LYS A 122 14.15 -7.33 3.02
N ASN A 123 14.17 -7.87 1.81
CA ASN A 123 13.04 -7.78 0.91
C ASN A 123 12.03 -8.87 1.29
N ARG A 124 10.92 -8.49 1.90
CA ARG A 124 9.86 -9.43 2.28
C ARG A 124 8.81 -9.60 1.17
N GLY A 125 8.93 -8.79 0.12
CA GLY A 125 8.15 -8.94 -1.11
C GLY A 125 6.75 -8.33 -1.04
N VAL A 126 5.99 -8.64 -2.08
CA VAL A 126 4.56 -8.32 -2.17
C VAL A 126 3.76 -9.49 -1.60
N ARG A 127 2.77 -9.18 -0.78
CA ARG A 127 1.97 -10.15 -0.05
C ARG A 127 0.49 -9.76 -0.11
N THR A 128 -0.35 -10.65 0.39
CA THR A 128 -1.79 -10.40 0.49
C THR A 128 -2.25 -10.57 1.92
N ALA A 129 -3.18 -9.72 2.34
CA ALA A 129 -3.86 -9.88 3.62
C ALA A 129 -5.18 -9.07 3.64
N PRO A 130 -6.13 -9.43 4.51
CA PRO A 130 -7.43 -8.77 4.62
C PRO A 130 -7.33 -7.52 5.53
N PHE A 131 -6.64 -6.49 5.07
CA PHE A 131 -6.59 -5.21 5.79
C PHE A 131 -7.90 -4.44 5.62
N VAL A 132 -8.54 -4.09 6.72
CA VAL A 132 -9.80 -3.33 6.72
C VAL A 132 -9.64 -1.99 5.98
N VAL A 133 -8.52 -1.32 6.14
CA VAL A 133 -8.24 -0.05 5.46
C VAL A 133 -8.19 -0.15 3.93
N LEU A 134 -8.11 -1.35 3.36
CA LEU A 134 -8.13 -1.56 1.90
C LEU A 134 -9.49 -2.09 1.41
N ILE A 135 -10.37 -2.50 2.34
CA ILE A 135 -11.67 -3.08 1.99
C ILE A 135 -12.61 -1.96 1.54
N GLY A 136 -13.24 -2.14 0.39
CA GLY A 136 -14.19 -1.17 -0.18
C GLY A 136 -13.52 0.00 -0.90
N ALA A 137 -12.21 -0.04 -1.14
CA ALA A 137 -11.54 0.92 -2.00
C ALA A 137 -11.96 0.71 -3.47
N ASP A 138 -12.44 1.77 -4.12
CA ASP A 138 -12.89 1.76 -5.51
C ASP A 138 -11.72 1.95 -6.50
N MET A 139 -10.52 2.12 -6.01
CA MET A 139 -9.28 2.35 -6.75
C MET A 139 -8.20 1.32 -6.37
N PRO A 140 -7.10 1.19 -7.16
CA PRO A 140 -5.92 0.44 -6.77
C PRO A 140 -5.42 0.86 -5.40
N SER A 141 -5.31 -0.09 -4.48
CA SER A 141 -5.03 0.19 -3.07
C SER A 141 -3.99 -0.76 -2.49
N VAL A 142 -3.05 -0.22 -1.70
CA VAL A 142 -1.97 -0.98 -1.08
C VAL A 142 -1.65 -0.48 0.33
N LEU A 143 -1.06 -1.36 1.14
CA LEU A 143 -0.47 -1.03 2.41
C LEU A 143 1.03 -1.32 2.36
N ALA A 144 1.85 -0.28 2.58
CA ALA A 144 3.30 -0.35 2.53
C ALA A 144 3.87 -0.34 3.96
N GLU A 145 4.52 -1.43 4.34
CA GLU A 145 5.27 -1.56 5.59
C GLU A 145 6.71 -1.13 5.35
N VAL A 146 7.07 0.05 5.86
CA VAL A 146 8.36 0.69 5.58
C VAL A 146 9.49 0.24 6.51
N GLY A 147 9.23 -0.69 7.40
CA GLY A 147 10.17 -1.26 8.37
C GLY A 147 9.43 -1.80 9.59
N PHE A 148 10.17 -2.41 10.53
CA PHE A 148 9.62 -2.98 11.76
C PHE A 148 10.03 -2.16 12.99
N VAL A 149 9.08 -1.50 13.67
CA VAL A 149 9.38 -0.75 14.90
C VAL A 149 9.83 -1.64 16.05
N SER A 150 9.49 -2.92 16.01
CA SER A 150 9.96 -3.93 16.96
C SER A 150 11.41 -4.36 16.75
N ASN A 151 11.99 -4.08 15.57
CA ASN A 151 13.39 -4.36 15.26
C ASN A 151 14.25 -3.14 15.57
N PRO A 152 15.29 -3.24 16.43
CA PRO A 152 16.10 -2.09 16.84
C PRO A 152 16.81 -1.34 15.71
N ARG A 153 17.13 -2.04 14.61
CA ARG A 153 17.78 -1.43 13.44
C ARG A 153 16.79 -0.65 12.59
N ASP A 154 15.65 -1.27 12.28
CA ASP A 154 14.58 -0.62 11.53
C ASP A 154 14.02 0.58 12.31
N GLU A 155 13.80 0.42 13.62
CA GLU A 155 13.39 1.50 14.51
C GLU A 155 14.36 2.69 14.46
N LYS A 156 15.68 2.41 14.55
CA LYS A 156 16.72 3.45 14.44
C LYS A 156 16.68 4.18 13.10
N LEU A 157 16.42 3.45 11.99
CA LEU A 157 16.27 4.06 10.68
C LEU A 157 15.02 4.93 10.61
N LEU A 158 13.88 4.42 11.10
CA LEU A 158 12.60 5.13 11.08
C LEU A 158 12.60 6.40 11.96
N LYS A 159 13.42 6.45 13.01
CA LYS A 159 13.63 7.66 13.85
C LYS A 159 14.40 8.76 13.11
N ARG A 160 15.21 8.44 12.09
CA ARG A 160 16.02 9.43 11.37
C ARG A 160 15.20 10.13 10.29
N VAL A 161 15.20 11.45 10.29
CA VAL A 161 14.49 12.29 9.31
C VAL A 161 14.93 11.96 7.89
N ASP A 162 16.25 11.88 7.64
CA ASP A 162 16.78 11.58 6.30
C ASP A 162 16.34 10.20 5.79
N SER A 163 16.25 9.22 6.67
CA SER A 163 15.78 7.88 6.29
C SER A 163 14.30 7.91 5.90
N ARG A 164 13.45 8.57 6.69
CA ARG A 164 12.04 8.74 6.36
C ARG A 164 11.84 9.49 5.03
N LYS A 165 12.64 10.55 4.80
CA LYS A 165 12.60 11.29 3.52
C LYS A 165 12.94 10.38 2.33
N ARG A 166 13.99 9.56 2.44
CA ARG A 166 14.37 8.62 1.37
C ARG A 166 13.32 7.54 1.14
N LEU A 167 12.65 7.04 2.19
CA LEU A 167 11.54 6.10 2.04
C LEU A 167 10.33 6.77 1.38
N ALA A 168 10.02 8.00 1.76
CA ALA A 168 8.96 8.79 1.12
C ALA A 168 9.27 9.06 -0.38
N GLU A 169 10.52 9.39 -0.71
CA GLU A 169 10.97 9.54 -2.10
C GLU A 169 10.85 8.22 -2.90
N ALA A 170 11.08 7.08 -2.24
CA ALA A 170 10.90 5.77 -2.89
C ALA A 170 9.42 5.46 -3.17
N LEU A 171 8.53 5.77 -2.24
CA LEU A 171 7.08 5.64 -2.43
C LEU A 171 6.60 6.59 -3.56
N TYR A 172 7.07 7.84 -3.54
CA TYR A 172 6.83 8.79 -4.64
C TYR A 172 7.22 8.21 -5.99
N ALA A 173 8.46 7.71 -6.13
CA ALA A 173 8.97 7.15 -7.38
C ALA A 173 8.23 5.86 -7.79
N GLY A 174 7.63 5.15 -6.83
CA GLY A 174 6.76 4.02 -7.08
C GLY A 174 5.42 4.44 -7.68
N ILE A 175 4.76 5.42 -7.06
CA ILE A 175 3.48 5.98 -7.54
C ILE A 175 3.68 6.60 -8.95
N GLU A 176 4.71 7.42 -9.14
CA GLU A 176 5.05 7.99 -10.45
C GLU A 176 5.25 6.90 -11.52
N GLY A 177 5.97 5.82 -11.16
CA GLY A 177 6.19 4.69 -12.06
C GLY A 177 4.90 3.97 -12.43
N TYR A 178 3.99 3.80 -11.47
CA TYR A 178 2.68 3.20 -11.70
C TYR A 178 1.81 4.08 -12.62
N MET A 179 1.70 5.37 -12.36
CA MET A 179 0.94 6.30 -13.20
C MET A 179 1.45 6.33 -14.65
N LYS A 180 2.77 6.26 -14.84
CA LYS A 180 3.37 6.17 -16.19
C LYS A 180 3.02 4.84 -16.89
N SER A 181 2.89 3.73 -16.15
CA SER A 181 2.48 2.44 -16.74
C SER A 181 1.04 2.49 -17.24
N LEU A 182 0.13 3.15 -16.52
CA LEU A 182 -1.26 3.33 -16.95
C LEU A 182 -1.35 4.11 -18.27
N GLY A 183 -0.69 5.26 -18.36
CA GLY A 183 -0.69 6.07 -19.58
C GLY A 183 -0.10 5.35 -20.80
N SER A 184 0.90 4.48 -20.60
CA SER A 184 1.46 3.66 -21.68
C SER A 184 0.51 2.55 -22.14
N MET A 185 -0.30 1.97 -21.26
CA MET A 185 -1.30 0.98 -21.61
C MET A 185 -2.47 1.57 -22.38
N GLU A 186 -2.94 2.78 -22.02
CA GLU A 186 -3.99 3.49 -22.75
C GLU A 186 -3.58 3.81 -24.19
N VAL A 187 -2.34 4.27 -24.41
CA VAL A 187 -1.79 4.54 -25.74
C VAL A 187 -1.71 3.25 -26.57
N GLN A 188 -1.29 2.15 -25.98
CA GLN A 188 -1.24 0.85 -26.69
C GLN A 188 -2.64 0.31 -27.03
N ALA A 189 -3.60 0.45 -26.13
CA ALA A 189 -5.00 0.07 -26.37
C ALA A 189 -5.61 0.89 -27.50
N SER A 190 -5.41 2.20 -27.50
CA SER A 190 -5.88 3.11 -28.56
C SER A 190 -5.27 2.79 -29.93
N ASN A 191 -3.98 2.45 -29.98
CA ASN A 191 -3.31 2.08 -31.23
C ASN A 191 -3.79 0.73 -31.77
N ARG A 192 -4.08 -0.24 -30.91
CA ARG A 192 -4.68 -1.53 -31.33
C ARG A 192 -6.08 -1.37 -31.88
N ALA A 193 -6.91 -0.52 -31.25
CA ALA A 193 -8.27 -0.23 -31.74
C ALA A 193 -8.26 0.45 -33.12
N LYS A 194 -7.28 1.32 -33.41
CA LYS A 194 -7.13 1.99 -34.71
C LYS A 194 -6.54 1.08 -35.80
N GLY A 195 -5.76 0.06 -35.45
CA GLY A 195 -5.16 -0.89 -36.40
C GLY A 195 -6.04 -2.08 -36.76
N SER A 196 -7.21 -2.23 -36.14
CA SER A 196 -8.18 -3.32 -36.38
C SER A 196 -9.43 -2.87 -37.15
N ALA A 197 -9.46 -1.65 -37.68
CA ALA A 197 -10.52 -1.25 -38.61
C ALA A 197 -10.19 -1.78 -40.02
N PRO A 198 -11.13 -2.52 -40.66
CA PRO A 198 -10.96 -3.10 -41.99
C PRO A 198 -10.89 -2.06 -43.10
#